data_d81dba207502ff9b536ff6a00b84fa20
#
_entry.id   d81dba207502ff9b536ff6a00b84fa20
#
_cell.length_a   1.000
_cell.length_b   1.000
_cell.length_c   1.000
_cell.angle_alpha   90.00
_cell.angle_beta   90.00
_cell.angle_gamma   90.00
#
_symmetry.space_group_name_H-M   'P 1'
#
loop_
_entity.id
_entity.type
_entity.pdbx_description
1 polymer ?
#
loop_
_entity_poly.entity_id
_entity_poly.type
_entity_poly.pdbx_seq_one_letter_code
_entity_poly.pdbx_strand_id
1 'polypeptide(L)'
;LYIFYKHDKLPNDLNRTIAGLVKDYIQQICASIMDERFDDILHQANPPFIYAQAYDDDNFMIAKSKGAWTVAALAKEGEIDSTLTTLVKETQRVKQYGFTPSEYERARINVLKQYESAYNERNNQKNDAYVREYVNHFTNGGYIPGIEMEYTLLNQIAQNIPVEQVNQYIQDMIG
;
A
#
# COMPACT_ATOMS: atom_id res chain seq x y z
N LEU A 1 -15.87 -4.51 8.09
CA LEU A 1 -15.21 -5.78 7.80
C LEU A 1 -13.73 -5.59 7.62
N TYR A 2 -12.93 -6.56 8.15
CA TYR A 2 -11.48 -6.60 7.97
C TYR A 2 -11.07 -8.03 7.65
N ILE A 3 -10.18 -8.17 6.66
CA ILE A 3 -9.48 -9.41 6.34
C ILE A 3 -7.99 -9.12 6.51
N PHE A 4 -7.31 -9.95 7.30
CA PHE A 4 -5.90 -9.78 7.62
C PHE A 4 -5.07 -10.96 7.09
N TYR A 5 -4.09 -10.68 6.27
CA TYR A 5 -3.07 -11.61 5.83
C TYR A 5 -1.77 -11.26 6.56
N LYS A 6 -1.45 -12.06 7.59
CA LYS A 6 -0.31 -11.79 8.47
C LYS A 6 0.99 -12.22 7.83
N HIS A 7 1.99 -11.38 7.93
CA HIS A 7 3.34 -11.67 7.43
C HIS A 7 4.43 -11.25 8.43
N ASP A 8 5.64 -11.70 8.18
CA ASP A 8 6.80 -11.22 8.92
C ASP A 8 7.21 -9.82 8.46
N LYS A 9 7.65 -9.03 9.40
CA LYS A 9 8.18 -7.68 9.11
C LYS A 9 9.56 -7.79 8.45
N LEU A 10 9.88 -6.80 7.63
CA LEU A 10 11.24 -6.60 7.19
C LEU A 10 12.12 -6.32 8.43
N PRO A 11 13.28 -6.99 8.58
CA PRO A 11 14.22 -6.70 9.67
C PRO A 11 14.58 -5.21 9.72
N ASN A 12 14.70 -4.65 10.93
CA ASN A 12 14.89 -3.21 11.12
C ASN A 12 16.17 -2.66 10.46
N ASP A 13 17.22 -3.46 10.37
CA ASP A 13 18.45 -3.12 9.67
C ASP A 13 18.24 -2.96 8.16
N LEU A 14 17.43 -3.81 7.55
CA LEU A 14 17.03 -3.70 6.14
C LEU A 14 16.00 -2.60 5.91
N ASN A 15 15.08 -2.38 6.85
CA ASN A 15 14.05 -1.35 6.73
C ASN A 15 14.64 0.08 6.69
N ARG A 16 15.86 0.28 7.21
CA ARG A 16 16.60 1.55 7.16
C ARG A 16 17.40 1.76 5.88
N THR A 17 17.27 0.87 4.92
CA THR A 17 18.03 0.90 3.67
C THR A 17 17.14 1.15 2.47
N ILE A 18 17.71 1.16 1.27
CA ILE A 18 16.96 1.20 0.01
C ILE A 18 15.96 0.05 -0.09
N ALA A 19 16.22 -1.10 0.55
CA ALA A 19 15.28 -2.22 0.57
C ALA A 19 13.95 -1.85 1.25
N GLY A 20 13.98 -1.06 2.33
CA GLY A 20 12.77 -0.51 2.95
C GLY A 20 12.01 0.41 2.00
N LEU A 21 12.70 1.32 1.32
CA LEU A 21 12.08 2.23 0.35
C LEU A 21 11.47 1.49 -0.84
N VAL A 22 12.13 0.44 -1.33
CA VAL A 22 11.60 -0.44 -2.39
C VAL A 22 10.34 -1.16 -1.91
N LYS A 23 10.37 -1.71 -0.69
CA LYS A 23 9.20 -2.36 -0.06
C LYS A 23 8.03 -1.38 0.03
N ASP A 24 8.25 -0.18 0.59
CA ASP A 24 7.22 0.84 0.76
C ASP A 24 6.62 1.28 -0.58
N TYR A 25 7.46 1.42 -1.61
CA TYR A 25 7.00 1.69 -2.97
C TYR A 25 6.09 0.58 -3.50
N ILE A 26 6.50 -0.69 -3.38
CA ILE A 26 5.69 -1.83 -3.86
C ILE A 26 4.37 -1.91 -3.10
N GLN A 27 4.37 -1.70 -1.79
CA GLN A 27 3.16 -1.67 -0.97
C GLN A 27 2.19 -0.57 -1.42
N GLN A 28 2.68 0.63 -1.69
CA GLN A 28 1.86 1.73 -2.19
C GLN A 28 1.27 1.42 -3.57
N ILE A 29 2.04 0.80 -4.46
CA ILE A 29 1.54 0.34 -5.77
C ILE A 29 0.42 -0.69 -5.58
N CYS A 30 0.64 -1.72 -4.76
CA CYS A 30 -0.37 -2.74 -4.49
C CYS A 30 -1.67 -2.15 -3.90
N ALA A 31 -1.54 -1.25 -2.92
CA ALA A 31 -2.67 -0.55 -2.32
C ALA A 31 -3.43 0.30 -3.36
N SER A 32 -2.71 1.10 -4.14
CA SER A 32 -3.30 1.95 -5.19
C SER A 32 -4.10 1.16 -6.21
N ILE A 33 -3.59 -0.02 -6.65
CA ILE A 33 -4.31 -0.85 -7.62
C ILE A 33 -5.55 -1.50 -6.99
N MET A 34 -5.43 -1.98 -5.75
CA MET A 34 -6.58 -2.57 -5.05
C MET A 34 -7.66 -1.54 -4.78
N ASP A 35 -7.28 -0.34 -4.38
CA ASP A 35 -8.23 0.76 -4.15
C ASP A 35 -8.94 1.17 -5.44
N GLU A 36 -8.24 1.22 -6.58
CA GLU A 36 -8.85 1.45 -7.91
C GLU A 36 -9.86 0.35 -8.26
N ARG A 37 -9.55 -0.93 -8.01
CA ARG A 37 -10.49 -2.05 -8.24
C ARG A 37 -11.73 -1.95 -7.33
N PHE A 38 -11.57 -1.56 -6.08
CA PHE A 38 -12.70 -1.35 -5.17
C PHE A 38 -13.54 -0.14 -5.58
N ASP A 39 -12.92 0.91 -6.08
CA ASP A 39 -13.59 2.09 -6.60
C ASP A 39 -14.41 1.76 -7.86
N ASP A 40 -13.86 0.93 -8.76
CA ASP A 40 -14.60 0.41 -9.92
C ASP A 40 -15.86 -0.39 -9.49
N ILE A 41 -15.78 -1.17 -8.41
CA ILE A 41 -16.92 -1.88 -7.87
C ILE A 41 -17.93 -0.90 -7.24
N LEU A 42 -17.44 0.12 -6.54
CA LEU A 42 -18.25 1.13 -5.90
C LEU A 42 -19.10 1.92 -6.91
N HIS A 43 -18.61 2.07 -8.15
CA HIS A 43 -19.32 2.74 -9.24
C HIS A 43 -20.34 1.85 -9.99
N GLN A 44 -20.49 0.57 -9.61
CA GLN A 44 -21.53 -0.30 -10.17
C GLN A 44 -22.92 0.06 -9.63
N ALA A 45 -23.97 -0.45 -10.28
CA ALA A 45 -25.35 -0.10 -9.92
C ALA A 45 -25.73 -0.44 -8.47
N ASN A 46 -25.24 -1.55 -7.94
CA ASN A 46 -25.53 -2.02 -6.57
C ASN A 46 -24.24 -2.50 -5.87
N PRO A 47 -23.34 -1.60 -5.47
CA PRO A 47 -22.15 -1.99 -4.74
C PRO A 47 -22.52 -2.47 -3.33
N PRO A 48 -21.91 -3.56 -2.81
CA PRO A 48 -22.25 -4.11 -1.50
C PRO A 48 -21.68 -3.31 -0.33
N PHE A 49 -20.76 -2.41 -0.56
CA PHE A 49 -20.11 -1.58 0.46
C PHE A 49 -20.23 -0.09 0.13
N ILE A 50 -19.99 0.74 1.13
CA ILE A 50 -19.94 2.21 1.02
C ILE A 50 -18.50 2.66 0.75
N TYR A 51 -17.52 1.89 1.26
CA TYR A 51 -16.11 2.16 1.14
C TYR A 51 -15.33 0.86 1.28
N ALA A 52 -14.26 0.70 0.53
CA ALA A 52 -13.29 -0.37 0.71
C ALA A 52 -11.88 0.14 0.40
N GLN A 53 -10.88 -0.45 1.04
CA GLN A 53 -9.47 -0.15 0.84
C GLN A 53 -8.60 -1.36 1.13
N ALA A 54 -7.37 -1.33 0.62
CA ALA A 54 -6.34 -2.27 0.97
C ALA A 54 -5.05 -1.54 1.34
N TYR A 55 -4.35 -2.02 2.35
CA TYR A 55 -3.08 -1.45 2.80
C TYR A 55 -2.25 -2.47 3.56
N ASP A 56 -0.97 -2.24 3.65
CA ASP A 56 -0.10 -2.98 4.55
C ASP A 56 0.13 -2.18 5.84
N ASP A 57 0.08 -2.88 6.97
CA ASP A 57 0.40 -2.32 8.28
C ASP A 57 1.57 -3.12 8.89
N ASP A 58 2.68 -2.44 9.09
CA ASP A 58 3.86 -3.02 9.74
C ASP A 58 3.62 -3.37 11.22
N ASN A 59 2.52 -2.92 11.81
CA ASN A 59 2.18 -3.21 13.20
C ASN A 59 0.79 -3.82 13.30
N PHE A 60 0.68 -5.13 13.02
CA PHE A 60 -0.61 -5.81 13.14
C PHE A 60 -1.22 -5.60 14.53
N MET A 61 -2.21 -4.72 14.61
CA MET A 61 -2.86 -4.29 15.86
C MET A 61 -1.84 -3.81 16.90
N ILE A 62 -1.61 -4.61 17.95
CA ILE A 62 -0.64 -4.34 19.03
C ILE A 62 0.64 -5.19 18.91
N ALA A 63 0.70 -6.11 17.96
CA ALA A 63 1.82 -7.01 17.78
C ALA A 63 2.94 -6.31 16.98
N LYS A 64 4.02 -5.93 17.65
CA LYS A 64 5.18 -5.27 17.02
C LYS A 64 6.04 -6.20 16.15
N SER A 65 5.82 -7.51 16.22
CA SER A 65 6.63 -8.52 15.51
C SER A 65 6.04 -8.99 14.19
N LYS A 66 4.82 -8.61 13.88
CA LYS A 66 4.10 -9.01 12.67
C LYS A 66 3.48 -7.80 11.99
N GLY A 67 3.50 -7.81 10.67
CA GLY A 67 2.69 -6.96 9.83
C GLY A 67 1.45 -7.70 9.32
N ALA A 68 0.58 -6.98 8.63
CA ALA A 68 -0.55 -7.58 7.93
C ALA A 68 -0.93 -6.76 6.70
N TRP A 69 -1.02 -7.44 5.55
CA TRP A 69 -1.80 -6.92 4.45
C TRP A 69 -3.27 -6.98 4.83
N THR A 70 -3.90 -5.83 4.85
CA THR A 70 -5.27 -5.65 5.32
C THR A 70 -6.17 -5.25 4.17
N VAL A 71 -7.31 -5.92 4.04
CA VAL A 71 -8.41 -5.52 3.17
C VAL A 71 -9.60 -5.17 4.06
N ALA A 72 -10.08 -3.94 3.96
CA ALA A 72 -11.12 -3.41 4.83
C ALA A 72 -12.27 -2.83 4.02
N ALA A 73 -13.50 -2.98 4.51
CA ALA A 73 -14.68 -2.35 3.92
C ALA A 73 -15.73 -1.98 4.95
N LEU A 74 -16.48 -0.93 4.65
CA LEU A 74 -17.72 -0.56 5.33
C LEU A 74 -18.90 -1.10 4.49
N ALA A 75 -19.46 -2.23 4.94
CA ALA A 75 -20.62 -2.84 4.27
C ALA A 75 -21.85 -1.97 4.37
N LYS A 76 -22.73 -2.03 3.37
CA LYS A 76 -24.09 -1.51 3.46
C LYS A 76 -24.92 -2.36 4.41
N GLU A 77 -26.01 -1.80 4.92
CA GLU A 77 -26.94 -2.54 5.77
C GLU A 77 -27.50 -3.76 5.03
N GLY A 78 -27.42 -4.92 5.66
CA GLY A 78 -27.83 -6.20 5.07
C GLY A 78 -26.84 -6.83 4.09
N GLU A 79 -25.72 -6.15 3.72
CA GLU A 79 -24.79 -6.58 2.67
C GLU A 79 -23.44 -7.11 3.21
N ILE A 80 -23.42 -7.61 4.44
CA ILE A 80 -22.18 -8.11 5.08
C ILE A 80 -21.60 -9.29 4.29
N ASP A 81 -22.44 -10.27 3.93
CA ASP A 81 -21.98 -11.49 3.25
C ASP A 81 -21.54 -11.22 1.80
N SER A 82 -22.27 -10.36 1.08
CA SER A 82 -21.88 -9.93 -0.26
C SER A 82 -20.61 -9.08 -0.27
N THR A 83 -20.44 -8.21 0.73
CA THR A 83 -19.20 -7.46 0.92
C THR A 83 -18.03 -8.41 1.18
N LEU A 84 -18.16 -9.31 2.14
CA LEU A 84 -17.10 -10.29 2.44
C LEU A 84 -16.74 -11.13 1.20
N THR A 85 -17.74 -11.62 0.51
CA THR A 85 -17.56 -12.40 -0.73
C THR A 85 -16.81 -11.60 -1.79
N THR A 86 -17.14 -10.33 -1.96
CA THR A 86 -16.48 -9.44 -2.93
C THR A 86 -15.03 -9.19 -2.57
N LEU A 87 -14.73 -8.86 -1.29
CA LEU A 87 -13.35 -8.65 -0.84
C LEU A 87 -12.49 -9.91 -1.01
N VAL A 88 -13.01 -11.08 -0.62
CA VAL A 88 -12.30 -12.36 -0.77
C VAL A 88 -12.07 -12.66 -2.25
N LYS A 89 -13.08 -12.45 -3.11
CA LYS A 89 -12.97 -12.70 -4.55
C LYS A 89 -11.88 -11.84 -5.20
N GLU A 90 -11.84 -10.54 -4.91
CA GLU A 90 -10.80 -9.64 -5.46
C GLU A 90 -9.41 -10.01 -4.94
N THR A 91 -9.29 -10.36 -3.66
CA THR A 91 -8.01 -10.81 -3.10
C THR A 91 -7.55 -12.13 -3.73
N GLN A 92 -8.46 -13.11 -3.92
CA GLN A 92 -8.13 -14.35 -4.61
C GLN A 92 -7.77 -14.13 -6.09
N ARG A 93 -8.41 -13.15 -6.73
CA ARG A 93 -8.06 -12.75 -8.11
C ARG A 93 -6.62 -12.25 -8.20
N VAL A 94 -6.20 -11.41 -7.24
CA VAL A 94 -4.81 -10.94 -7.16
C VAL A 94 -3.85 -12.10 -6.87
N LYS A 95 -4.19 -12.97 -5.92
CA LYS A 95 -3.39 -14.16 -5.62
C LYS A 95 -3.17 -15.05 -6.84
N GLN A 96 -4.19 -15.24 -7.65
CA GLN A 96 -4.15 -16.15 -8.80
C GLN A 96 -3.55 -15.53 -10.07
N TYR A 97 -3.84 -14.27 -10.34
CA TYR A 97 -3.51 -13.62 -11.62
C TYR A 97 -2.58 -12.41 -11.50
N GLY A 98 -2.41 -11.88 -10.28
CA GLY A 98 -1.66 -10.65 -10.06
C GLY A 98 -2.36 -9.40 -10.60
N PHE A 99 -1.57 -8.37 -10.80
CA PHE A 99 -1.95 -7.11 -11.44
C PHE A 99 -1.52 -7.09 -12.92
N THR A 100 -2.28 -6.41 -13.74
CA THR A 100 -1.95 -6.23 -15.15
C THR A 100 -0.91 -5.12 -15.36
N PRO A 101 -0.13 -5.14 -16.46
CA PRO A 101 0.80 -4.05 -16.77
C PRO A 101 0.13 -2.67 -16.84
N SER A 102 -1.12 -2.59 -17.29
CA SER A 102 -1.85 -1.33 -17.37
C SER A 102 -2.27 -0.79 -16.00
N GLU A 103 -2.70 -1.64 -15.07
CA GLU A 103 -2.97 -1.26 -13.69
C GLU A 103 -1.69 -0.78 -12.99
N TYR A 104 -0.60 -1.52 -13.16
CA TYR A 104 0.70 -1.13 -12.63
C TYR A 104 1.16 0.23 -13.14
N GLU A 105 1.06 0.50 -14.44
CA GLU A 105 1.49 1.77 -15.01
C GLU A 105 0.68 2.95 -14.50
N ARG A 106 -0.64 2.81 -14.36
CA ARG A 106 -1.49 3.85 -13.75
C ARG A 106 -1.12 4.12 -12.30
N ALA A 107 -0.98 3.06 -11.51
CA ALA A 107 -0.58 3.18 -10.10
C ALA A 107 0.81 3.82 -9.96
N ARG A 108 1.78 3.43 -10.80
CA ARG A 108 3.12 4.01 -10.85
C ARG A 108 3.08 5.52 -11.09
N ILE A 109 2.31 5.96 -12.08
CA ILE A 109 2.13 7.39 -12.37
C ILE A 109 1.50 8.12 -11.18
N ASN A 110 0.48 7.54 -10.56
CA ASN A 110 -0.22 8.15 -9.43
C ASN A 110 0.69 8.27 -8.19
N VAL A 111 1.42 7.21 -7.86
CA VAL A 111 2.37 7.21 -6.73
C VAL A 111 3.48 8.24 -6.98
N LEU A 112 4.09 8.26 -8.17
CA LEU A 112 5.14 9.24 -8.49
C LEU A 112 4.64 10.68 -8.43
N LYS A 113 3.41 10.96 -8.86
CA LYS A 113 2.79 12.29 -8.74
C LYS A 113 2.60 12.73 -7.28
N GLN A 114 2.30 11.81 -6.36
CA GLN A 114 2.19 12.14 -4.95
C GLN A 114 3.54 12.60 -4.39
N TYR A 115 4.63 11.90 -4.71
CA TYR A 115 5.98 12.29 -4.32
C TYR A 115 6.44 13.58 -5.00
N GLU A 116 6.11 13.79 -6.27
CA GLU A 116 6.36 15.06 -6.98
C GLU A 116 5.64 16.23 -6.29
N SER A 117 4.37 16.05 -5.93
CA SER A 117 3.60 17.06 -5.20
C SER A 117 4.24 17.38 -3.85
N ALA A 118 4.58 16.34 -3.07
CA ALA A 118 5.26 16.51 -1.78
C ALA A 118 6.62 17.22 -1.94
N TYR A 119 7.39 16.90 -2.97
CA TYR A 119 8.64 17.57 -3.28
C TYR A 119 8.44 19.04 -3.63
N ASN A 120 7.44 19.37 -4.44
CA ASN A 120 7.13 20.74 -4.82
C ASN A 120 6.64 21.59 -3.62
N GLU A 121 5.91 20.96 -2.70
CA GLU A 121 5.35 21.60 -1.50
C GLU A 121 6.28 21.55 -0.28
N ARG A 122 7.51 21.03 -0.39
CA ARG A 122 8.41 20.77 0.74
C ARG A 122 8.70 21.99 1.62
N ASN A 123 8.72 23.18 1.03
CA ASN A 123 8.96 24.42 1.77
C ASN A 123 7.72 24.94 2.51
N ASN A 124 6.53 24.39 2.23
CA ASN A 124 5.26 24.77 2.85
C ASN A 124 4.74 23.69 3.83
N GLN A 125 5.55 22.67 4.10
CA GLN A 125 5.17 21.56 4.94
C GLN A 125 5.02 22.00 6.40
N LYS A 126 3.96 21.55 7.07
CA LYS A 126 3.73 21.86 8.48
C LYS A 126 4.68 21.06 9.37
N ASN A 127 5.07 21.65 10.52
CA ASN A 127 5.97 21.03 11.48
C ASN A 127 5.48 19.66 12.01
N ASP A 128 4.16 19.45 12.07
CA ASP A 128 3.58 18.18 12.54
C ASP A 128 3.88 16.99 11.61
N ALA A 129 4.10 17.25 10.32
CA ALA A 129 4.53 16.22 9.37
C ALA A 129 5.94 15.72 9.70
N TYR A 130 6.87 16.64 9.94
CA TYR A 130 8.23 16.30 10.35
C TYR A 130 8.27 15.57 11.70
N VAL A 131 7.42 15.99 12.65
CA VAL A 131 7.34 15.32 13.96
C VAL A 131 6.89 13.86 13.78
N ARG A 132 5.88 13.59 12.95
CA ARG A 132 5.43 12.22 12.68
C ARG A 132 6.53 11.37 12.03
N GLU A 133 7.26 11.94 11.08
CA GLU A 133 8.38 11.28 10.41
C GLU A 133 9.48 10.90 11.42
N TYR A 134 9.91 11.83 12.27
CA TYR A 134 10.92 11.57 13.29
C TYR A 134 10.46 10.57 14.35
N VAL A 135 9.20 10.65 14.78
CA VAL A 135 8.64 9.67 15.73
C VAL A 135 8.62 8.29 15.11
N ASN A 136 8.17 8.15 13.86
CA ASN A 136 8.17 6.88 13.15
C ASN A 136 9.58 6.30 12.98
N HIS A 137 10.55 7.14 12.61
CA HIS A 137 11.96 6.74 12.55
C HIS A 137 12.46 6.18 13.89
N PHE A 138 12.20 6.90 14.96
CA PHE A 138 12.66 6.51 16.30
C PHE A 138 11.98 5.22 16.80
N THR A 139 10.66 5.12 16.60
CA THR A 139 9.87 3.99 17.13
C THR A 139 9.93 2.74 16.28
N ASN A 140 9.92 2.88 14.96
CA ASN A 140 9.79 1.78 13.99
C ASN A 140 11.06 1.55 13.15
N GLY A 141 12.07 2.41 13.32
CA GLY A 141 13.31 2.31 12.56
C GLY A 141 13.17 2.65 11.08
N GLY A 142 12.15 3.42 10.70
CA GLY A 142 11.95 3.85 9.33
C GLY A 142 13.10 4.67 8.77
N TYR A 143 13.24 4.71 7.46
CA TYR A 143 14.24 5.48 6.74
C TYR A 143 13.82 6.95 6.69
N ILE A 144 14.73 7.90 6.91
CA ILE A 144 14.45 9.35 6.79
C ILE A 144 15.48 9.99 5.86
N PRO A 145 15.34 9.91 4.54
CA PRO A 145 16.26 10.56 3.61
C PRO A 145 15.90 12.04 3.36
N GLY A 146 14.68 12.44 3.73
CA GLY A 146 14.06 13.68 3.31
C GLY A 146 13.49 13.60 1.89
N ILE A 147 12.44 14.38 1.64
CA ILE A 147 11.63 14.30 0.40
C ILE A 147 12.46 14.49 -0.88
N GLU A 148 13.54 15.25 -0.86
CA GLU A 148 14.39 15.47 -2.03
C GLU A 148 15.09 14.19 -2.48
N MET A 149 15.63 13.44 -1.52
CA MET A 149 16.30 12.16 -1.78
C MET A 149 15.26 11.08 -2.09
N GLU A 150 14.13 11.04 -1.35
CA GLU A 150 13.04 10.10 -1.62
C GLU A 150 12.52 10.24 -3.03
N TYR A 151 12.19 11.45 -3.46
CA TYR A 151 11.71 11.71 -4.81
C TYR A 151 12.71 11.24 -5.89
N THR A 152 14.00 11.53 -5.68
CA THR A 152 15.05 11.11 -6.61
C THR A 152 15.17 9.59 -6.68
N LEU A 153 15.25 8.92 -5.52
CA LEU A 153 15.39 7.47 -5.43
C LEU A 153 14.15 6.75 -5.97
N LEU A 154 12.96 7.23 -5.63
CA LEU A 154 11.71 6.61 -6.08
C LEU A 154 11.52 6.69 -7.59
N ASN A 155 11.94 7.79 -8.24
CA ASN A 155 11.95 7.85 -9.70
C ASN A 155 12.88 6.78 -10.31
N GLN A 156 14.03 6.49 -9.69
CA GLN A 156 14.94 5.44 -10.14
C GLN A 156 14.36 4.05 -9.87
N ILE A 157 13.82 3.82 -8.67
CA ILE A 157 13.18 2.57 -8.27
C ILE A 157 12.03 2.23 -9.22
N ALA A 158 11.12 3.18 -9.46
CA ALA A 158 9.95 3.00 -10.31
C ALA A 158 10.28 2.64 -11.76
N GLN A 159 11.47 3.00 -12.26
CA GLN A 159 11.92 2.63 -13.61
C GLN A 159 12.48 1.19 -13.66
N ASN A 160 12.93 0.64 -12.54
CA ASN A 160 13.65 -0.62 -12.47
C ASN A 160 12.85 -1.77 -11.85
N ILE A 161 11.66 -1.50 -11.30
CA ILE A 161 10.79 -2.54 -10.74
C ILE A 161 9.74 -2.93 -11.79
N PRO A 162 9.77 -4.16 -12.30
CA PRO A 162 8.76 -4.65 -13.22
C PRO A 162 7.50 -5.11 -12.47
N VAL A 163 6.37 -5.20 -13.18
CA VAL A 163 5.08 -5.63 -12.61
C VAL A 163 5.15 -7.05 -12.02
N GLU A 164 6.00 -7.90 -12.55
CA GLU A 164 6.21 -9.29 -12.08
C GLU A 164 6.74 -9.30 -10.64
N GLN A 165 7.63 -8.38 -10.29
CA GLN A 165 8.15 -8.25 -8.93
C GLN A 165 7.06 -7.75 -7.95
N VAL A 166 6.21 -6.84 -8.39
CA VAL A 166 5.04 -6.37 -7.62
C VAL A 166 4.05 -7.51 -7.41
N ASN A 167 3.80 -8.31 -8.46
CA ASN A 167 2.93 -9.46 -8.39
C ASN A 167 3.46 -10.54 -7.44
N GLN A 168 4.75 -10.86 -7.51
CA GLN A 168 5.36 -11.80 -6.58
C GLN A 168 5.21 -11.34 -5.14
N TYR A 169 5.49 -10.05 -4.89
CA TYR A 169 5.37 -9.47 -3.55
C TYR A 169 3.97 -9.64 -2.97
N ILE A 170 2.93 -9.21 -3.70
CA ILE A 170 1.55 -9.27 -3.17
C ILE A 170 1.05 -10.72 -3.03
N GLN A 171 1.44 -11.61 -3.93
CA GLN A 171 1.10 -13.03 -3.86
C GLN A 171 1.72 -13.69 -2.62
N ASP A 172 2.95 -13.36 -2.28
CA ASP A 172 3.63 -13.82 -1.06
C ASP A 172 2.95 -13.26 0.22
N MET A 173 2.45 -12.02 0.18
CA MET A 173 1.73 -11.40 1.31
C MET A 173 0.36 -12.02 1.56
N ILE A 174 -0.34 -12.42 0.50
CA ILE A 174 -1.67 -13.05 0.59
C ILE A 174 -1.56 -14.55 0.89
N GLY A 175 -0.40 -15.15 0.69
CA GLY A 175 0.08 -16.48 1.13
C GLY A 175 -0.65 -17.67 0.68
#